data_ac46ef43f57245ee1c414b1de0b90340
#
_entry.id   ac46ef43f57245ee1c414b1de0b90340
#
_cell.length_a   1.000
_cell.length_b   1.000
_cell.length_c   1.000
_cell.angle_alpha   90.00
_cell.angle_beta   90.00
_cell.angle_gamma   90.00
#
_symmetry.space_group_name_H-M   'P 1'
#
loop_
_entity.id
_entity.type
_entity.pdbx_description
1 polymer ?
#
loop_
_entity_poly.entity_id
_entity_poly.type
_entity_poly.pdbx_seq_one_letter_code
_entity_poly.pdbx_strand_id
1 'polypeptide(L)'
;MSLAPAIRLSRRTLPAFATVGIFWGAFAAYTPQLKAGIEADDGTWGLVLLGAAVGSISAMWLAPRFDARFGRAAMALGCVLLGLLFQAPIWASTTLVFTAAMVLAGGAAGLLDVVMNARLSSIEAKTGASLMNLNHATFSLAYGSSALIAGLLRDGGTAPALTFAGLGLLAFGFGALARQRELPPPVKGEATPARVALPRVALWGGLIILLAFLAEQATEAWSALHIERTLGGGAAEGAIGPAMLGFTMCAGRLAGQFATARISEARLTTLAALVTAAGALLAALAPTPLVAYAGFGILGLGVSVIAPMVFALAGRLSPAELRPAVISRAAVIGYTGFFIGPPLLGAISELAGLRMAFVAVALCVALAPLLLLPIRAAAKATEA
;
A
#
# COMPACT_ATOMS: atom_id res chain seq x y z
N MET A 1 19.95 8.45 -11.85
CA MET A 1 19.38 9.75 -12.33
C MET A 1 19.26 10.70 -11.15
N SER A 2 19.55 12.00 -11.30
CA SER A 2 19.32 12.99 -10.24
C SER A 2 17.81 13.24 -10.02
N LEU A 3 17.43 13.78 -8.85
CA LEU A 3 16.03 13.94 -8.44
C LEU A 3 15.24 14.88 -9.37
N ALA A 4 15.84 15.98 -9.81
CA ALA A 4 15.15 16.98 -10.63
C ALA A 4 14.65 16.46 -12.00
N PRO A 5 15.43 15.70 -12.79
CA PRO A 5 14.91 15.03 -14.00
C PRO A 5 13.82 13.99 -13.68
N ALA A 6 13.94 13.22 -12.59
CA ALA A 6 12.92 12.26 -12.19
C ALA A 6 11.57 12.93 -11.90
N ILE A 7 11.56 14.02 -11.13
CA ILE A 7 10.38 14.84 -10.87
C ILE A 7 9.78 15.38 -12.16
N ARG A 8 10.61 15.88 -13.08
CA ARG A 8 10.13 16.42 -14.36
C ARG A 8 9.41 15.35 -15.19
N LEU A 9 9.97 14.14 -15.28
CA LEU A 9 9.36 13.03 -15.99
C LEU A 9 8.06 12.57 -15.32
N SER A 10 8.01 12.57 -13.98
CA SER A 10 6.86 12.13 -13.18
C SER A 10 5.82 13.22 -12.92
N ARG A 11 5.99 14.44 -13.41
CA ARG A 11 5.15 15.62 -13.06
C ARG A 11 3.64 15.42 -13.22
N ARG A 12 3.22 14.43 -14.03
CA ARG A 12 1.82 14.11 -14.26
C ARG A 12 1.35 12.89 -13.47
N THR A 13 2.24 12.01 -13.05
CA THR A 13 1.91 10.85 -12.23
C THR A 13 1.99 11.16 -10.74
N LEU A 14 2.92 12.00 -10.28
CA LEU A 14 3.07 12.39 -8.88
C LEU A 14 1.75 12.87 -8.24
N PRO A 15 0.94 13.77 -8.87
CA PRO A 15 -0.34 14.17 -8.28
C PRO A 15 -1.34 13.03 -8.13
N ALA A 16 -1.35 12.04 -9.04
CA ALA A 16 -2.22 10.87 -8.94
C ALA A 16 -1.83 9.99 -7.75
N PHE A 17 -0.53 9.71 -7.58
CA PHE A 17 -0.02 8.98 -6.41
C PHE A 17 -0.29 9.73 -5.11
N ALA A 18 -0.11 11.06 -5.09
CA ALA A 18 -0.45 11.88 -3.93
C ALA A 18 -1.95 11.82 -3.60
N THR A 19 -2.83 11.81 -4.61
CA THR A 19 -4.29 11.71 -4.40
C THR A 19 -4.64 10.43 -3.65
N VAL A 20 -4.12 9.28 -4.07
CA VAL A 20 -4.39 8.02 -3.36
C VAL A 20 -3.85 8.08 -1.93
N GLY A 21 -2.62 8.62 -1.75
CA GLY A 21 -2.00 8.76 -0.43
C GLY A 21 -2.81 9.61 0.54
N ILE A 22 -3.29 10.79 0.14
CA ILE A 22 -4.02 11.67 1.06
C ILE A 22 -5.34 11.06 1.55
N PHE A 23 -6.05 10.31 0.71
CA PHE A 23 -7.32 9.69 1.12
C PHE A 23 -7.09 8.53 2.09
N TRP A 24 -6.16 7.62 1.80
CA TRP A 24 -5.87 6.50 2.69
C TRP A 24 -5.23 6.95 4.00
N GLY A 25 -4.35 7.97 3.98
CA GLY A 25 -3.77 8.53 5.21
C GLY A 25 -4.81 9.16 6.13
N ALA A 26 -5.71 9.98 5.58
CA ALA A 26 -6.80 10.54 6.36
C ALA A 26 -7.76 9.45 6.87
N PHE A 27 -8.08 8.45 6.04
CA PHE A 27 -8.90 7.31 6.45
C PHE A 27 -8.28 6.57 7.64
N ALA A 28 -6.99 6.29 7.61
CA ALA A 28 -6.28 5.63 8.70
C ALA A 28 -6.36 6.44 10.03
N ALA A 29 -6.24 7.77 9.96
CA ALA A 29 -6.37 8.65 11.12
C ALA A 29 -7.80 8.72 11.66
N TYR A 30 -8.80 8.65 10.78
CA TYR A 30 -10.22 8.65 11.18
C TYR A 30 -10.77 7.26 11.48
N THR A 31 -10.01 6.18 11.28
CA THR A 31 -10.44 4.80 11.51
C THR A 31 -11.13 4.60 12.86
N PRO A 32 -10.62 5.07 14.01
CA PRO A 32 -11.29 4.89 15.30
C PRO A 32 -12.68 5.53 15.35
N GLN A 33 -12.84 6.72 14.78
CA GLN A 33 -14.11 7.44 14.74
C GLN A 33 -15.10 6.81 13.77
N LEU A 34 -14.64 6.39 12.58
CA LEU A 34 -15.49 5.74 11.56
C LEU A 34 -16.00 4.38 12.04
N LYS A 35 -15.12 3.59 12.68
CA LYS A 35 -15.48 2.30 13.29
C LYS A 35 -16.54 2.49 14.39
N ALA A 36 -16.35 3.47 15.28
CA ALA A 36 -17.32 3.79 16.33
C ALA A 36 -18.64 4.28 15.73
N GLY A 37 -18.61 5.06 14.64
CA GLY A 37 -19.82 5.61 13.98
C GLY A 37 -20.76 4.57 13.38
N ILE A 38 -20.25 3.37 13.07
CA ILE A 38 -21.06 2.23 12.59
C ILE A 38 -21.21 1.12 13.67
N GLU A 39 -20.81 1.39 14.91
CA GLU A 39 -20.88 0.48 16.05
C GLU A 39 -20.25 -0.91 15.78
N ALA A 40 -19.17 -0.96 14.97
CA ALA A 40 -18.53 -2.20 14.61
C ALA A 40 -17.60 -2.71 15.72
N ASP A 41 -17.66 -4.00 16.05
CA ASP A 41 -16.59 -4.68 16.79
C ASP A 41 -15.33 -4.85 15.90
N ASP A 42 -14.27 -5.45 16.41
CA ASP A 42 -13.02 -5.57 15.66
C ASP A 42 -13.13 -6.61 14.54
N GLY A 43 -13.85 -7.70 14.77
CA GLY A 43 -14.11 -8.72 13.77
C GLY A 43 -14.91 -8.17 12.59
N THR A 44 -16.00 -7.47 12.88
CA THR A 44 -16.86 -6.80 11.89
C THR A 44 -16.06 -5.72 11.13
N TRP A 45 -15.25 -4.90 11.83
CA TRP A 45 -14.42 -3.89 11.18
C TRP A 45 -13.45 -4.52 10.18
N GLY A 46 -12.77 -5.60 10.55
CA GLY A 46 -11.92 -6.34 9.62
C GLY A 46 -12.64 -6.82 8.37
N LEU A 47 -13.88 -7.32 8.49
CA LEU A 47 -14.70 -7.74 7.35
C LEU A 47 -15.16 -6.57 6.48
N VAL A 48 -15.54 -5.45 7.07
CA VAL A 48 -15.98 -4.23 6.37
C VAL A 48 -14.86 -3.70 5.45
N LEU A 49 -13.61 -3.76 5.90
CA LEU A 49 -12.46 -3.33 5.10
C LEU A 49 -12.24 -4.18 3.83
N LEU A 50 -12.77 -5.41 3.79
CA LEU A 50 -12.78 -6.21 2.54
C LEU A 50 -13.55 -5.53 1.41
N GLY A 51 -14.52 -4.68 1.72
CA GLY A 51 -15.25 -3.91 0.71
C GLY A 51 -14.31 -3.14 -0.20
N ALA A 52 -13.32 -2.46 0.36
CA ALA A 52 -12.32 -1.72 -0.43
C ALA A 52 -11.50 -2.64 -1.34
N ALA A 53 -11.12 -3.80 -0.84
CA ALA A 53 -10.37 -4.79 -1.59
C ALA A 53 -11.18 -5.38 -2.76
N VAL A 54 -12.44 -5.72 -2.53
CA VAL A 54 -13.38 -6.18 -3.58
C VAL A 54 -13.55 -5.10 -4.64
N GLY A 55 -13.74 -3.83 -4.22
CA GLY A 55 -13.82 -2.69 -5.14
C GLY A 55 -12.57 -2.54 -5.99
N SER A 56 -11.39 -2.59 -5.38
CA SER A 56 -10.11 -2.45 -6.08
C SER A 56 -9.89 -3.54 -7.13
N ILE A 57 -10.17 -4.81 -6.82
CA ILE A 57 -10.05 -5.89 -7.80
C ILE A 57 -11.05 -5.71 -8.95
N SER A 58 -12.30 -5.38 -8.63
CA SER A 58 -13.31 -5.13 -9.67
C SER A 58 -12.86 -4.01 -10.62
N ALA A 59 -12.23 -2.98 -10.08
CA ALA A 59 -11.69 -1.87 -10.85
C ALA A 59 -10.53 -2.29 -11.79
N MET A 60 -9.71 -3.27 -11.42
CA MET A 60 -8.63 -3.76 -12.28
C MET A 60 -9.15 -4.27 -13.65
N TRP A 61 -10.35 -4.85 -13.68
CA TRP A 61 -11.00 -5.30 -14.92
C TRP A 61 -11.56 -4.14 -15.74
N LEU A 62 -11.95 -3.05 -15.07
CA LEU A 62 -12.51 -1.86 -15.71
C LEU A 62 -11.43 -0.87 -16.17
N ALA A 63 -10.29 -0.83 -15.51
CA ALA A 63 -9.23 0.15 -15.74
C ALA A 63 -8.75 0.22 -17.20
N PRO A 64 -8.52 -0.89 -17.94
CA PRO A 64 -8.12 -0.81 -19.35
C PRO A 64 -9.18 -0.17 -20.23
N ARG A 65 -10.47 -0.46 -20.00
CA ARG A 65 -11.59 0.14 -20.75
C ARG A 65 -11.73 1.62 -20.41
N PHE A 66 -11.60 1.97 -19.14
CA PHE A 66 -11.61 3.36 -18.66
C PHE A 66 -10.45 4.15 -19.29
N ASP A 67 -9.24 3.59 -19.27
CA ASP A 67 -8.07 4.24 -19.85
C ASP A 67 -8.20 4.40 -21.38
N ALA A 68 -8.70 3.41 -22.10
CA ALA A 68 -8.95 3.50 -23.53
C ALA A 68 -10.03 4.54 -23.86
N ARG A 69 -11.09 4.66 -23.04
CA ARG A 69 -12.20 5.60 -23.25
C ARG A 69 -11.84 7.05 -22.98
N PHE A 70 -11.06 7.31 -21.92
CA PHE A 70 -10.76 8.66 -21.46
C PHE A 70 -9.34 9.13 -21.79
N GLY A 71 -8.44 8.24 -22.17
CA GLY A 71 -7.11 8.54 -22.69
C GLY A 71 -6.33 9.54 -21.83
N ARG A 72 -6.10 10.76 -22.36
CA ARG A 72 -5.33 11.81 -21.67
C ARG A 72 -5.98 12.29 -20.37
N ALA A 73 -7.28 12.13 -20.21
CA ALA A 73 -8.03 12.54 -19.04
C ALA A 73 -8.16 11.42 -17.99
N ALA A 74 -7.78 10.17 -18.29
CA ALA A 74 -8.05 9.03 -17.43
C ALA A 74 -7.50 9.22 -15.99
N MET A 75 -6.23 9.61 -15.81
CA MET A 75 -5.69 9.87 -14.47
C MET A 75 -6.41 11.05 -13.78
N ALA A 76 -6.70 12.12 -14.52
CA ALA A 76 -7.42 13.27 -13.98
C ALA A 76 -8.82 12.88 -13.48
N LEU A 77 -9.56 12.13 -14.28
CA LEU A 77 -10.88 11.62 -13.90
C LEU A 77 -10.80 10.60 -12.76
N GLY A 78 -9.75 9.77 -12.72
CA GLY A 78 -9.50 8.86 -11.60
C GLY A 78 -9.32 9.60 -10.28
N CYS A 79 -8.55 10.71 -10.25
CA CYS A 79 -8.41 11.56 -9.06
C CYS A 79 -9.76 12.14 -8.63
N VAL A 80 -10.55 12.66 -9.58
CA VAL A 80 -11.87 13.22 -9.31
C VAL A 80 -12.83 12.15 -8.77
N LEU A 81 -12.88 10.98 -9.41
CA LEU A 81 -13.71 9.86 -8.97
C LEU A 81 -13.36 9.41 -7.56
N LEU A 82 -12.06 9.31 -7.25
CA LEU A 82 -11.61 8.97 -5.90
C LEU A 82 -12.08 10.04 -4.91
N GLY A 83 -11.89 11.32 -5.24
CA GLY A 83 -12.34 12.45 -4.40
C GLY A 83 -13.84 12.45 -4.12
N LEU A 84 -14.65 12.05 -5.09
CA LEU A 84 -16.11 11.99 -4.94
C LEU A 84 -16.56 10.72 -4.19
N LEU A 85 -16.06 9.55 -4.60
CA LEU A 85 -16.56 8.28 -4.07
C LEU A 85 -16.04 7.98 -2.66
N PHE A 86 -14.89 8.53 -2.28
CA PHE A 86 -14.39 8.41 -0.91
C PHE A 86 -15.18 9.23 0.12
N GLN A 87 -16.11 10.09 -0.32
CA GLN A 87 -17.07 10.75 0.59
C GLN A 87 -18.09 9.75 1.14
N ALA A 88 -18.45 8.70 0.38
CA ALA A 88 -19.55 7.83 0.73
C ALA A 88 -19.38 7.11 2.10
N PRO A 89 -18.20 6.54 2.46
CA PRO A 89 -17.99 5.91 3.77
C PRO A 89 -18.22 6.88 4.94
N ILE A 90 -17.99 8.17 4.75
CA ILE A 90 -18.08 9.19 5.80
C ILE A 90 -19.54 9.42 6.27
N TRP A 91 -20.50 9.17 5.39
CA TRP A 91 -21.92 9.34 5.66
C TRP A 91 -22.64 8.04 6.01
N ALA A 92 -21.91 6.93 6.05
CA ALA A 92 -22.49 5.63 6.37
C ALA A 92 -22.74 5.50 7.88
N SER A 93 -23.95 5.10 8.24
CA SER A 93 -24.39 4.89 9.62
C SER A 93 -24.61 3.42 9.99
N THR A 94 -24.42 2.51 9.05
CA THR A 94 -24.53 1.07 9.27
C THR A 94 -23.39 0.32 8.60
N THR A 95 -23.05 -0.84 9.11
CA THR A 95 -22.00 -1.73 8.57
C THR A 95 -22.21 -2.06 7.10
N LEU A 96 -23.45 -2.34 6.69
CA LEU A 96 -23.77 -2.68 5.30
C LEU A 96 -23.55 -1.52 4.35
N VAL A 97 -24.04 -0.32 4.70
CA VAL A 97 -23.87 0.90 3.89
C VAL A 97 -22.39 1.29 3.82
N PHE A 98 -21.67 1.17 4.94
CA PHE A 98 -20.24 1.44 4.99
C PHE A 98 -19.46 0.47 4.09
N THR A 99 -19.78 -0.84 4.15
CA THR A 99 -19.14 -1.84 3.27
C THR A 99 -19.38 -1.54 1.79
N ALA A 100 -20.63 -1.22 1.41
CA ALA A 100 -20.94 -0.83 0.03
C ALA A 100 -20.20 0.45 -0.40
N ALA A 101 -20.11 1.43 0.48
CA ALA A 101 -19.35 2.66 0.26
C ALA A 101 -17.85 2.40 0.10
N MET A 102 -17.28 1.47 0.90
CA MET A 102 -15.89 1.05 0.78
C MET A 102 -15.62 0.31 -0.55
N VAL A 103 -16.59 -0.43 -1.10
CA VAL A 103 -16.48 -1.00 -2.46
C VAL A 103 -16.31 0.11 -3.50
N LEU A 104 -17.09 1.18 -3.40
CA LEU A 104 -16.99 2.32 -4.32
C LEU A 104 -15.67 3.09 -4.16
N ALA A 105 -15.28 3.38 -2.93
CA ALA A 105 -14.04 4.09 -2.62
C ALA A 105 -12.80 3.28 -3.04
N GLY A 106 -12.76 1.99 -2.69
CA GLY A 106 -11.70 1.07 -3.11
C GLY A 106 -11.68 0.87 -4.62
N GLY A 107 -12.86 0.82 -5.27
CA GLY A 107 -12.97 0.75 -6.72
C GLY A 107 -12.34 1.96 -7.41
N ALA A 108 -12.62 3.16 -6.92
CA ALA A 108 -12.01 4.39 -7.46
C ALA A 108 -10.49 4.43 -7.24
N ALA A 109 -10.04 4.03 -6.04
CA ALA A 109 -8.61 3.94 -5.71
C ALA A 109 -7.89 2.94 -6.61
N GLY A 110 -8.42 1.71 -6.75
CA GLY A 110 -7.84 0.67 -7.59
C GLY A 110 -7.83 1.03 -9.08
N LEU A 111 -8.88 1.70 -9.57
CA LEU A 111 -8.94 2.18 -10.95
C LEU A 111 -7.83 3.21 -11.22
N LEU A 112 -7.66 4.19 -10.33
CA LEU A 112 -6.60 5.20 -10.43
C LEU A 112 -5.23 4.55 -10.32
N ASP A 113 -5.06 3.61 -9.39
CA ASP A 113 -3.80 2.88 -9.17
C ASP A 113 -3.33 2.16 -10.43
N VAL A 114 -4.20 1.39 -11.09
CA VAL A 114 -3.87 0.69 -12.33
C VAL A 114 -3.48 1.67 -13.44
N VAL A 115 -4.26 2.74 -13.62
CA VAL A 115 -4.00 3.71 -14.70
C VAL A 115 -2.70 4.46 -14.47
N MET A 116 -2.44 4.94 -13.24
CA MET A 116 -1.22 5.73 -12.94
C MET A 116 0.05 4.86 -13.02
N ASN A 117 0.00 3.60 -12.55
CA ASN A 117 1.13 2.68 -12.65
C ASN A 117 1.41 2.28 -14.10
N ALA A 118 0.38 2.01 -14.91
CA ALA A 118 0.54 1.73 -16.35
C ALA A 118 1.18 2.91 -17.10
N ARG A 119 0.76 4.14 -16.79
CA ARG A 119 1.36 5.35 -17.37
C ARG A 119 2.82 5.53 -16.95
N LEU A 120 3.10 5.31 -15.68
CA LEU A 120 4.46 5.41 -15.15
C LEU A 120 5.39 4.37 -15.80
N SER A 121 4.95 3.11 -15.88
CA SER A 121 5.69 2.04 -16.56
C SER A 121 5.97 2.37 -18.04
N SER A 122 4.99 2.96 -18.74
CA SER A 122 5.19 3.41 -20.12
C SER A 122 6.23 4.53 -20.25
N ILE A 123 6.28 5.45 -19.28
CA ILE A 123 7.31 6.50 -19.23
C ILE A 123 8.69 5.88 -18.97
N GLU A 124 8.80 4.95 -18.03
CA GLU A 124 10.04 4.24 -17.72
C GLU A 124 10.56 3.47 -18.94
N ALA A 125 9.69 2.72 -19.62
CA ALA A 125 10.06 1.99 -20.84
C ALA A 125 10.56 2.90 -21.97
N LYS A 126 9.97 4.10 -22.12
CA LYS A 126 10.38 5.08 -23.14
C LYS A 126 11.68 5.78 -22.81
N THR A 127 11.94 6.06 -21.53
CA THR A 127 13.03 6.92 -21.10
C THR A 127 14.24 6.17 -20.52
N GLY A 128 14.08 4.89 -20.20
CA GLY A 128 15.06 4.09 -19.43
C GLY A 128 15.25 4.57 -17.99
N ALA A 129 14.40 5.49 -17.51
CA ALA A 129 14.50 6.05 -16.18
C ALA A 129 13.77 5.17 -15.15
N SER A 130 14.32 5.02 -13.94
CA SER A 130 13.63 4.38 -12.82
C SER A 130 12.87 5.44 -12.02
N LEU A 131 11.54 5.44 -12.10
CA LEU A 131 10.64 6.45 -11.53
C LEU A 131 9.68 5.87 -10.48
N MET A 132 9.50 4.55 -10.46
CA MET A 132 8.53 3.85 -9.62
C MET A 132 8.73 4.21 -8.14
N ASN A 133 9.97 4.13 -7.64
CA ASN A 133 10.26 4.43 -6.24
C ASN A 133 9.94 5.87 -5.85
N LEU A 134 10.20 6.86 -6.72
CA LEU A 134 9.87 8.26 -6.48
C LEU A 134 8.35 8.47 -6.37
N ASN A 135 7.59 7.86 -7.27
CA ASN A 135 6.13 7.99 -7.29
C ASN A 135 5.50 7.31 -6.06
N HIS A 136 5.94 6.11 -5.70
CA HIS A 136 5.49 5.44 -4.48
C HIS A 136 5.98 6.13 -3.20
N ALA A 137 7.15 6.77 -3.20
CA ALA A 137 7.59 7.61 -2.09
C ALA A 137 6.69 8.85 -1.93
N THR A 138 6.22 9.43 -3.05
CA THR A 138 5.24 10.52 -3.03
C THR A 138 3.89 10.09 -2.45
N PHE A 139 3.40 8.88 -2.82
CA PHE A 139 2.24 8.28 -2.16
C PHE A 139 2.45 8.20 -0.65
N SER A 140 3.58 7.63 -0.21
CA SER A 140 3.86 7.43 1.23
C SER A 140 4.00 8.75 1.99
N LEU A 141 4.63 9.75 1.39
CA LEU A 141 4.75 11.09 1.96
C LEU A 141 3.37 11.75 2.11
N ALA A 142 2.55 11.68 1.06
CA ALA A 142 1.20 12.22 1.05
C ALA A 142 0.30 11.50 2.08
N TYR A 143 0.43 10.17 2.18
CA TYR A 143 -0.25 9.35 3.18
C TYR A 143 0.11 9.77 4.61
N GLY A 144 1.40 9.80 4.94
CA GLY A 144 1.86 10.18 6.28
C GLY A 144 1.49 11.61 6.66
N SER A 145 1.63 12.55 5.71
CA SER A 145 1.27 13.95 5.93
C SER A 145 -0.25 14.13 6.13
N SER A 146 -1.05 13.44 5.33
CA SER A 146 -2.50 13.47 5.45
C SER A 146 -2.99 12.81 6.73
N ALA A 147 -2.39 11.70 7.15
CA ALA A 147 -2.70 11.06 8.43
C ALA A 147 -2.47 12.02 9.60
N LEU A 148 -1.31 12.67 9.64
CA LEU A 148 -0.97 13.62 10.69
C LEU A 148 -1.91 14.83 10.71
N ILE A 149 -2.16 15.46 9.55
CA ILE A 149 -3.06 16.61 9.43
C ILE A 149 -4.49 16.21 9.83
N ALA A 150 -4.99 15.08 9.34
CA ALA A 150 -6.32 14.58 9.66
C ALA A 150 -6.47 14.25 11.16
N GLY A 151 -5.41 13.71 11.79
CA GLY A 151 -5.38 13.50 13.24
C GLY A 151 -5.50 14.78 14.04
N LEU A 152 -4.75 15.82 13.66
CA LEU A 152 -4.82 17.15 14.30
C LEU A 152 -6.20 17.81 14.11
N LEU A 153 -6.78 17.71 12.91
CA LEU A 153 -8.13 18.21 12.63
C LEU A 153 -9.18 17.47 13.47
N ARG A 154 -9.06 16.15 13.58
CA ARG A 154 -9.95 15.31 14.39
C ARG A 154 -9.84 15.64 15.87
N ASP A 155 -8.63 15.85 16.40
CA ASP A 155 -8.38 16.24 17.77
C ASP A 155 -8.96 17.62 18.10
N GLY A 156 -8.91 18.56 17.12
CA GLY A 156 -9.58 19.86 17.16
C GLY A 156 -11.09 19.80 16.97
N GLY A 157 -11.72 18.62 16.90
CA GLY A 157 -13.17 18.46 16.76
C GLY A 157 -13.71 18.67 15.34
N THR A 158 -12.86 18.71 14.32
CA THR A 158 -13.30 18.84 12.93
C THR A 158 -14.06 17.59 12.48
N ALA A 159 -15.28 17.78 11.99
CA ALA A 159 -16.09 16.68 11.49
C ALA A 159 -15.41 15.96 10.30
N PRO A 160 -15.47 14.61 10.22
CA PRO A 160 -14.88 13.85 9.10
C PRO A 160 -15.31 14.39 7.73
N ALA A 161 -16.60 14.76 7.60
CA ALA A 161 -17.15 15.29 6.35
C ALA A 161 -16.41 16.54 5.84
N LEU A 162 -16.00 17.46 6.72
CA LEU A 162 -15.25 18.67 6.33
C LEU A 162 -13.84 18.31 5.88
N THR A 163 -13.15 17.41 6.60
CA THR A 163 -11.81 16.95 6.24
C THR A 163 -11.83 16.27 4.87
N PHE A 164 -12.75 15.32 4.66
CA PHE A 164 -12.82 14.60 3.40
C PHE A 164 -13.34 15.45 2.24
N ALA A 165 -14.22 16.44 2.48
CA ALA A 165 -14.59 17.43 1.47
C ALA A 165 -13.39 18.29 1.04
N GLY A 166 -12.55 18.73 1.98
CA GLY A 166 -11.30 19.42 1.68
C GLY A 166 -10.33 18.57 0.84
N LEU A 167 -10.19 17.28 1.17
CA LEU A 167 -9.41 16.33 0.36
C LEU A 167 -10.02 16.14 -1.03
N GLY A 168 -11.35 16.12 -1.15
CA GLY A 168 -12.06 16.12 -2.43
C GLY A 168 -11.67 17.30 -3.30
N LEU A 169 -11.65 18.51 -2.75
CA LEU A 169 -11.19 19.71 -3.47
C LEU A 169 -9.72 19.61 -3.90
N LEU A 170 -8.84 19.09 -3.03
CA LEU A 170 -7.45 18.82 -3.40
C LEU A 170 -7.33 17.80 -4.54
N ALA A 171 -8.18 16.75 -4.53
CA ALA A 171 -8.21 15.75 -5.59
C ALA A 171 -8.61 16.35 -6.94
N PHE A 172 -9.51 17.32 -7.00
CA PHE A 172 -9.81 18.09 -8.22
C PHE A 172 -8.56 18.85 -8.71
N GLY A 173 -7.85 19.53 -7.82
CA GLY A 173 -6.61 20.23 -8.15
C GLY A 173 -5.52 19.28 -8.67
N PHE A 174 -5.29 18.17 -7.97
CA PHE A 174 -4.36 17.13 -8.40
C PHE A 174 -4.79 16.47 -9.71
N GLY A 175 -6.09 16.27 -9.93
CA GLY A 175 -6.63 15.80 -11.19
C GLY A 175 -6.29 16.72 -12.36
N ALA A 176 -6.44 18.04 -12.19
CA ALA A 176 -6.06 19.02 -13.19
C ALA A 176 -4.54 18.93 -13.52
N LEU A 177 -3.70 18.74 -12.51
CA LEU A 177 -2.25 18.55 -12.67
C LEU A 177 -1.90 17.18 -13.30
N ALA A 178 -2.67 16.13 -13.03
CA ALA A 178 -2.47 14.78 -13.55
C ALA A 178 -2.89 14.62 -15.02
N ARG A 179 -3.64 15.57 -15.59
CA ARG A 179 -4.07 15.51 -17.00
C ARG A 179 -2.87 15.47 -17.93
N GLN A 180 -2.79 14.44 -18.77
CA GLN A 180 -1.69 14.26 -19.71
C GLN A 180 -1.86 15.13 -20.95
N ARG A 181 -0.76 15.65 -21.47
CA ARG A 181 -0.74 16.35 -22.77
C ARG A 181 -0.65 15.38 -23.94
N GLU A 182 0.15 14.32 -23.74
CA GLU A 182 0.38 13.24 -24.70
C GLU A 182 0.27 11.91 -24.00
N LEU A 183 -0.23 10.89 -24.69
CA LEU A 183 -0.22 9.53 -24.18
C LEU A 183 1.15 8.90 -24.45
N PRO A 184 1.80 8.28 -23.47
CA PRO A 184 2.94 7.43 -23.76
C PRO A 184 2.47 6.24 -24.63
N PRO A 185 3.35 5.72 -25.50
CA PRO A 185 2.99 4.56 -26.31
C PRO A 185 2.61 3.39 -25.39
N PRO A 186 1.60 2.57 -25.77
CA PRO A 186 1.25 1.41 -24.99
C PRO A 186 2.46 0.46 -24.94
N VAL A 187 2.78 -0.03 -23.74
CA VAL A 187 3.72 -1.14 -23.60
C VAL A 187 3.01 -2.36 -24.19
N LYS A 188 3.52 -2.88 -25.31
CA LYS A 188 3.05 -4.15 -25.86
C LYS A 188 3.38 -5.23 -24.83
N GLY A 189 2.41 -5.66 -24.04
CA GLY A 189 2.51 -6.85 -23.24
C GLY A 189 2.58 -8.02 -24.21
N GLU A 190 3.70 -8.73 -24.25
CA GLU A 190 3.75 -10.04 -24.89
C GLU A 190 2.77 -10.94 -24.13
N ALA A 191 1.77 -11.44 -24.83
CA ALA A 191 0.82 -12.37 -24.25
C ALA A 191 1.60 -13.63 -23.84
N THR A 192 1.80 -13.80 -22.55
CA THR A 192 2.44 -15.01 -22.02
C THR A 192 1.52 -16.19 -22.32
N PRO A 193 2.04 -17.29 -22.89
CA PRO A 193 1.22 -18.48 -23.15
C PRO A 193 0.57 -18.96 -21.86
N ALA A 194 -0.74 -19.16 -21.86
CA ALA A 194 -1.57 -19.44 -20.68
C ALA A 194 -1.22 -20.75 -19.93
N ARG A 195 -0.25 -21.55 -20.40
CA ARG A 195 0.08 -22.90 -19.88
C ARG A 195 1.56 -23.16 -19.62
N VAL A 196 2.38 -22.14 -19.38
CA VAL A 196 3.77 -22.37 -19.02
C VAL A 196 3.87 -22.57 -17.51
N ALA A 197 4.53 -23.65 -17.08
CA ALA A 197 4.87 -23.86 -15.68
C ALA A 197 5.80 -22.72 -15.22
N LEU A 198 5.33 -21.91 -14.28
CA LEU A 198 6.11 -20.79 -13.79
C LEU A 198 7.17 -21.26 -12.77
N PRO A 199 8.36 -20.65 -12.77
CA PRO A 199 9.38 -20.92 -11.77
C PRO A 199 8.85 -20.81 -10.34
N ARG A 200 9.37 -21.65 -9.44
CA ARG A 200 8.97 -21.67 -8.01
C ARG A 200 9.14 -20.31 -7.33
N VAL A 201 10.02 -19.46 -7.83
CA VAL A 201 10.22 -18.10 -7.32
C VAL A 201 8.94 -17.26 -7.39
N ALA A 202 8.02 -17.51 -8.34
CA ALA A 202 6.73 -16.82 -8.41
C ALA A 202 5.86 -17.11 -7.18
N LEU A 203 5.83 -18.36 -6.73
CA LEU A 203 5.06 -18.77 -5.54
C LEU A 203 5.71 -18.24 -4.25
N TRP A 204 6.97 -18.60 -4.03
CA TRP A 204 7.65 -18.25 -2.78
C TRP A 204 7.87 -16.75 -2.64
N GLY A 205 8.23 -16.08 -3.74
CA GLY A 205 8.31 -14.62 -3.77
C GLY A 205 6.96 -13.96 -3.51
N GLY A 206 5.89 -14.46 -4.13
CA GLY A 206 4.53 -13.99 -3.87
C GLY A 206 4.11 -14.13 -2.41
N LEU A 207 4.45 -15.25 -1.75
CA LEU A 207 4.17 -15.44 -0.33
C LEU A 207 4.96 -14.45 0.56
N ILE A 208 6.21 -14.14 0.23
CA ILE A 208 6.98 -13.12 0.95
C ILE A 208 6.32 -11.74 0.81
N ILE A 209 5.88 -11.38 -0.40
CA ILE A 209 5.16 -10.13 -0.65
C ILE A 209 3.83 -10.10 0.11
N LEU A 210 3.10 -11.23 0.16
CA LEU A 210 1.87 -11.36 0.93
C LEU A 210 2.09 -11.01 2.41
N LEU A 211 3.15 -11.54 3.03
CA LEU A 211 3.48 -11.25 4.43
C LEU A 211 3.84 -9.77 4.62
N ALA A 212 4.53 -9.16 3.66
CA ALA A 212 4.85 -7.74 3.70
C ALA A 212 3.58 -6.88 3.60
N PHE A 213 2.71 -7.15 2.64
CA PHE A 213 1.46 -6.40 2.45
C PHE A 213 0.47 -6.61 3.61
N LEU A 214 0.47 -7.79 4.22
CA LEU A 214 -0.28 -8.02 5.44
C LEU A 214 0.21 -7.11 6.57
N ALA A 215 1.52 -6.95 6.77
CA ALA A 215 2.08 -6.08 7.80
C ALA A 215 1.83 -4.59 7.50
N GLU A 216 1.93 -4.17 6.24
CA GLU A 216 1.61 -2.81 5.79
C GLU A 216 0.15 -2.49 6.09
N GLN A 217 -0.78 -3.34 5.61
CA GLN A 217 -2.21 -3.17 5.80
C GLN A 217 -2.62 -3.23 7.29
N ALA A 218 -1.99 -4.11 8.07
CA ALA A 218 -2.19 -4.17 9.50
C ALA A 218 -1.90 -2.83 10.18
N THR A 219 -0.79 -2.21 9.82
CA THR A 219 -0.41 -0.93 10.40
C THR A 219 -1.31 0.20 9.93
N GLU A 220 -1.66 0.23 8.63
CA GLU A 220 -2.58 1.23 8.08
C GLU A 220 -3.96 1.19 8.75
N ALA A 221 -4.52 0.00 8.95
CA ALA A 221 -5.89 -0.18 9.42
C ALA A 221 -6.04 -0.15 10.96
N TRP A 222 -4.97 -0.50 11.69
CA TRP A 222 -5.10 -0.81 13.13
C TRP A 222 -4.16 -0.01 14.03
N SER A 223 -3.16 0.71 13.50
CA SER A 223 -2.20 1.43 14.35
C SER A 223 -2.83 2.57 15.14
N ALA A 224 -3.73 3.35 14.54
CA ALA A 224 -4.46 4.41 15.24
C ALA A 224 -5.32 3.82 16.38
N LEU A 225 -6.07 2.76 16.10
CA LEU A 225 -6.87 2.03 17.10
C LEU A 225 -5.99 1.48 18.25
N HIS A 226 -4.81 0.95 17.92
CA HIS A 226 -3.88 0.43 18.93
C HIS A 226 -3.39 1.53 19.87
N ILE A 227 -3.01 2.69 19.33
CA ILE A 227 -2.56 3.82 20.11
C ILE A 227 -3.68 4.37 20.99
N GLU A 228 -4.87 4.60 20.43
CA GLU A 228 -5.99 5.19 21.17
C GLU A 228 -6.58 4.22 22.21
N ARG A 229 -6.90 2.99 21.81
CA ARG A 229 -7.64 2.04 22.68
C ARG A 229 -6.72 1.27 23.64
N THR A 230 -5.52 0.88 23.18
CA THR A 230 -4.63 0.02 23.98
C THR A 230 -3.65 0.83 24.82
N LEU A 231 -3.21 1.99 24.31
CA LEU A 231 -2.20 2.81 24.96
C LEU A 231 -2.75 4.11 25.57
N GLY A 232 -4.06 4.38 25.39
CA GLY A 232 -4.74 5.54 25.97
C GLY A 232 -4.39 6.87 25.30
N GLY A 233 -3.89 6.85 24.08
CA GLY A 233 -3.59 8.07 23.31
C GLY A 233 -4.84 8.81 22.84
N GLY A 234 -4.70 10.12 22.61
CA GLY A 234 -5.75 10.95 21.99
C GLY A 234 -5.82 10.80 20.48
N ALA A 235 -6.73 11.53 19.84
CA ALA A 235 -6.96 11.45 18.40
C ALA A 235 -5.74 11.86 17.56
N ALA A 236 -5.04 12.93 17.93
CA ALA A 236 -3.80 13.35 17.28
C ALA A 236 -2.69 12.30 17.47
N GLU A 237 -2.57 11.73 18.67
CA GLU A 237 -1.59 10.71 18.99
C GLU A 237 -1.84 9.42 18.21
N GLY A 238 -3.12 8.98 18.08
CA GLY A 238 -3.51 7.84 17.27
C GLY A 238 -3.06 7.95 15.83
N ALA A 239 -3.21 9.12 15.24
CA ALA A 239 -2.83 9.40 13.86
C ALA A 239 -1.31 9.38 13.61
N ILE A 240 -0.47 9.50 14.65
CA ILE A 240 0.99 9.38 14.51
C ILE A 240 1.39 7.96 14.08
N GLY A 241 0.65 6.93 14.47
CA GLY A 241 0.91 5.55 14.06
C GLY A 241 0.98 5.37 12.54
N PRO A 242 -0.11 5.61 11.81
CA PRO A 242 -0.08 5.55 10.35
C PRO A 242 0.82 6.62 9.71
N ALA A 243 0.99 7.80 10.32
CA ALA A 243 1.92 8.82 9.83
C ALA A 243 3.37 8.33 9.85
N MET A 244 3.81 7.68 10.93
CA MET A 244 5.14 7.09 11.06
C MET A 244 5.38 6.02 10.00
N LEU A 245 4.39 5.15 9.74
CA LEU A 245 4.45 4.20 8.62
C LEU A 245 4.73 4.94 7.31
N GLY A 246 3.90 5.93 6.96
CA GLY A 246 4.02 6.67 5.70
C GLY A 246 5.38 7.36 5.54
N PHE A 247 5.84 8.10 6.53
CA PHE A 247 7.12 8.82 6.46
C PHE A 247 8.32 7.87 6.35
N THR A 248 8.33 6.79 7.13
CA THR A 248 9.44 5.84 7.09
C THR A 248 9.43 4.97 5.85
N MET A 249 8.25 4.64 5.31
CA MET A 249 8.15 4.02 3.98
C MET A 249 8.65 4.94 2.87
N CYS A 250 8.34 6.23 2.92
CA CYS A 250 8.90 7.20 1.99
C CYS A 250 10.43 7.18 2.05
N ALA A 251 11.01 7.29 3.24
CA ALA A 251 12.46 7.25 3.44
C ALA A 251 13.07 5.92 2.93
N GLY A 252 12.45 4.78 3.28
CA GLY A 252 12.93 3.47 2.87
C GLY A 252 12.86 3.23 1.35
N ARG A 253 11.79 3.69 0.68
CA ARG A 253 11.67 3.62 -0.79
C ARG A 253 12.74 4.45 -1.49
N LEU A 254 13.04 5.65 -0.98
CA LEU A 254 14.12 6.49 -1.52
C LEU A 254 15.50 5.90 -1.23
N ALA A 255 15.74 5.36 -0.03
CA ALA A 255 17.01 4.76 0.36
C ALA A 255 17.27 3.40 -0.29
N GLY A 256 16.21 2.63 -0.59
CA GLY A 256 16.31 1.29 -1.17
C GLY A 256 17.08 1.24 -2.49
N GLN A 257 17.01 2.30 -3.29
CA GLN A 257 17.79 2.41 -4.54
C GLN A 257 19.31 2.38 -4.32
N PHE A 258 19.77 2.91 -3.19
CA PHE A 258 21.21 2.93 -2.85
C PHE A 258 21.65 1.61 -2.21
N ALA A 259 20.76 0.97 -1.47
CA ALA A 259 21.05 -0.28 -0.79
C ALA A 259 21.29 -1.45 -1.78
N THR A 260 20.55 -1.50 -2.89
CA THR A 260 20.69 -2.54 -3.94
C THR A 260 22.04 -2.52 -4.64
N ALA A 261 22.76 -1.41 -4.63
CA ALA A 261 24.11 -1.32 -5.19
C ALA A 261 25.18 -2.06 -4.34
N ARG A 262 24.86 -2.39 -3.07
CA ARG A 262 25.83 -2.94 -2.10
C ARG A 262 25.39 -4.25 -1.47
N ILE A 263 24.11 -4.56 -1.46
CA ILE A 263 23.53 -5.73 -0.78
C ILE A 263 22.66 -6.48 -1.77
N SER A 264 22.81 -7.82 -1.82
CA SER A 264 21.96 -8.66 -2.68
C SER A 264 20.50 -8.59 -2.27
N GLU A 265 19.58 -8.73 -3.24
CA GLU A 265 18.13 -8.65 -3.02
C GLU A 265 17.66 -9.63 -1.94
N ALA A 266 18.21 -10.84 -1.92
CA ALA A 266 17.84 -11.86 -0.93
C ALA A 266 18.31 -11.50 0.49
N ARG A 267 19.49 -10.87 0.64
CA ARG A 267 19.96 -10.39 1.95
C ARG A 267 19.15 -9.19 2.41
N LEU A 268 18.89 -8.24 1.50
CA LEU A 268 18.12 -7.07 1.81
C LEU A 268 16.66 -7.44 2.19
N THR A 269 16.04 -8.38 1.49
CA THR A 269 14.72 -8.92 1.86
C THR A 269 14.74 -9.56 3.25
N THR A 270 15.77 -10.34 3.58
CA THR A 270 15.92 -10.94 4.91
C THR A 270 16.01 -9.89 6.00
N LEU A 271 16.91 -8.91 5.84
CA LEU A 271 17.09 -7.83 6.82
C LEU A 271 15.82 -6.99 6.97
N ALA A 272 15.20 -6.63 5.86
CA ALA A 272 13.97 -5.87 5.83
C ALA A 272 12.82 -6.59 6.56
N ALA A 273 12.65 -7.89 6.34
CA ALA A 273 11.65 -8.70 7.04
C ALA A 273 11.90 -8.76 8.55
N LEU A 274 13.14 -8.94 8.97
CA LEU A 274 13.50 -8.95 10.39
C LEU A 274 13.29 -7.57 11.05
N VAL A 275 13.65 -6.49 10.34
CA VAL A 275 13.38 -5.11 10.80
C VAL A 275 11.88 -4.86 10.92
N THR A 276 11.09 -5.29 9.93
CA THR A 276 9.62 -5.18 9.96
C THR A 276 9.05 -5.94 11.15
N ALA A 277 9.48 -7.19 11.36
CA ALA A 277 9.03 -8.03 12.47
C ALA A 277 9.42 -7.42 13.84
N ALA A 278 10.65 -6.92 13.98
CA ALA A 278 11.10 -6.25 15.20
C ALA A 278 10.27 -4.98 15.48
N GLY A 279 9.97 -4.18 14.45
CA GLY A 279 9.11 -2.99 14.56
C GLY A 279 7.68 -3.35 14.97
N ALA A 280 7.08 -4.38 14.37
CA ALA A 280 5.76 -4.87 14.73
C ALA A 280 5.71 -5.37 16.19
N LEU A 281 6.73 -6.12 16.61
CA LEU A 281 6.83 -6.61 17.99
C LEU A 281 7.03 -5.48 18.99
N LEU A 282 7.86 -4.49 18.65
CA LEU A 282 8.06 -3.29 19.49
C LEU A 282 6.76 -2.51 19.64
N ALA A 283 6.00 -2.31 18.57
CA ALA A 283 4.69 -1.67 18.63
C ALA A 283 3.69 -2.47 19.47
N ALA A 284 3.64 -3.81 19.29
CA ALA A 284 2.76 -4.71 20.05
C ALA A 284 3.01 -4.64 21.55
N LEU A 285 4.27 -4.65 21.96
CA LEU A 285 4.70 -4.68 23.37
C LEU A 285 4.89 -3.28 23.98
N ALA A 286 4.62 -2.22 23.22
CA ALA A 286 4.82 -0.84 23.65
C ALA A 286 4.06 -0.55 24.96
N PRO A 287 4.74 0.02 25.97
CA PRO A 287 4.09 0.48 27.19
C PRO A 287 3.47 1.89 27.05
N THR A 288 3.92 2.66 26.05
CA THR A 288 3.49 4.03 25.81
C THR A 288 3.32 4.30 24.31
N PRO A 289 2.52 5.32 23.91
CA PRO A 289 2.39 5.72 22.52
C PRO A 289 3.74 6.00 21.83
N LEU A 290 4.67 6.65 22.51
CA LEU A 290 5.99 7.00 21.95
C LEU A 290 6.79 5.75 21.50
N VAL A 291 6.75 4.68 22.26
CA VAL A 291 7.41 3.41 21.90
C VAL A 291 6.69 2.75 20.72
N ALA A 292 5.37 2.84 20.66
CA ALA A 292 4.60 2.33 19.53
C ALA A 292 4.91 3.11 18.24
N TYR A 293 5.08 4.43 18.30
CA TYR A 293 5.51 5.23 17.14
C TYR A 293 6.86 4.77 16.60
N ALA A 294 7.84 4.53 17.47
CA ALA A 294 9.12 3.97 17.06
C ALA A 294 8.96 2.59 16.42
N GLY A 295 8.10 1.73 16.98
CA GLY A 295 7.78 0.42 16.45
C GLY A 295 7.19 0.50 15.04
N PHE A 296 6.16 1.32 14.82
CA PHE A 296 5.55 1.53 13.50
C PHE A 296 6.51 2.19 12.50
N GLY A 297 7.37 3.09 12.95
CA GLY A 297 8.42 3.67 12.13
C GLY A 297 9.44 2.63 11.66
N ILE A 298 9.93 1.77 12.56
CA ILE A 298 10.86 0.68 12.23
C ILE A 298 10.18 -0.32 11.28
N LEU A 299 8.91 -0.68 11.53
CA LEU A 299 8.13 -1.54 10.67
C LEU A 299 8.05 -0.95 9.25
N GLY A 300 7.67 0.33 9.13
CA GLY A 300 7.54 1.02 7.85
C GLY A 300 8.84 1.09 7.07
N LEU A 301 9.97 1.33 7.73
CA LEU A 301 11.28 1.32 7.11
C LEU A 301 11.60 -0.06 6.49
N GLY A 302 11.34 -1.14 7.24
CA GLY A 302 11.58 -2.50 6.77
C GLY A 302 10.64 -2.90 5.63
N VAL A 303 9.33 -2.78 5.82
CA VAL A 303 8.33 -3.26 4.86
C VAL A 303 8.44 -2.58 3.50
N SER A 304 8.89 -1.34 3.46
CA SER A 304 8.99 -0.49 2.26
C SER A 304 9.80 -1.08 1.11
N VAL A 305 10.78 -1.94 1.40
CA VAL A 305 11.71 -2.48 0.40
C VAL A 305 11.49 -3.97 0.10
N ILE A 306 10.66 -4.69 0.88
CA ILE A 306 10.48 -6.14 0.69
C ILE A 306 9.91 -6.45 -0.70
N ALA A 307 8.77 -5.88 -1.07
CA ALA A 307 8.13 -6.17 -2.36
C ALA A 307 9.01 -5.79 -3.56
N PRO A 308 9.63 -4.59 -3.64
CA PRO A 308 10.56 -4.26 -4.72
C PRO A 308 11.74 -5.23 -4.83
N MET A 309 12.30 -5.66 -3.71
CA MET A 309 13.43 -6.59 -3.73
C MET A 309 13.04 -7.99 -4.19
N VAL A 310 11.87 -8.45 -3.79
CA VAL A 310 11.35 -9.75 -4.24
C VAL A 310 11.02 -9.73 -5.73
N PHE A 311 10.44 -8.65 -6.25
CA PHE A 311 10.21 -8.51 -7.70
C PHE A 311 11.52 -8.46 -8.49
N ALA A 312 12.53 -7.76 -8.01
CA ALA A 312 13.86 -7.73 -8.62
C ALA A 312 14.51 -9.12 -8.62
N LEU A 313 14.45 -9.84 -7.49
CA LEU A 313 14.95 -11.20 -7.35
C LEU A 313 14.22 -12.16 -8.31
N ALA A 314 12.88 -12.09 -8.36
CA ALA A 314 12.06 -12.91 -9.23
C ALA A 314 12.37 -12.66 -10.72
N GLY A 315 12.53 -11.40 -11.11
CA GLY A 315 12.92 -11.03 -12.47
C GLY A 315 14.30 -11.51 -12.84
N ARG A 316 15.29 -11.45 -11.93
CA ARG A 316 16.66 -11.90 -12.15
C ARG A 316 16.78 -13.42 -12.28
N LEU A 317 16.02 -14.18 -11.48
CA LEU A 317 16.03 -15.64 -11.47
C LEU A 317 15.14 -16.29 -12.53
N SER A 318 14.50 -15.49 -13.38
CA SER A 318 13.59 -15.99 -14.42
C SER A 318 14.15 -15.75 -15.81
N PRO A 319 13.94 -16.70 -16.77
CA PRO A 319 14.20 -16.47 -18.19
C PRO A 319 13.52 -15.18 -18.67
N ALA A 320 14.15 -14.49 -19.62
CA ALA A 320 13.68 -13.17 -20.07
C ALA A 320 12.23 -13.19 -20.54
N GLU A 321 11.83 -14.24 -21.24
CA GLU A 321 10.50 -14.45 -21.81
C GLU A 321 9.41 -14.68 -20.73
N LEU A 322 9.80 -15.21 -19.57
CA LEU A 322 8.90 -15.53 -18.46
C LEU A 322 8.84 -14.45 -17.38
N ARG A 323 9.75 -13.47 -17.37
CA ARG A 323 9.86 -12.43 -16.35
C ARG A 323 8.54 -11.70 -16.08
N PRO A 324 7.80 -11.21 -17.11
CA PRO A 324 6.54 -10.52 -16.86
C PRO A 324 5.50 -11.42 -16.18
N ALA A 325 5.41 -12.68 -16.59
CA ALA A 325 4.47 -13.64 -16.02
C ALA A 325 4.82 -14.02 -14.56
N VAL A 326 6.11 -14.21 -14.27
CA VAL A 326 6.59 -14.52 -12.92
C VAL A 326 6.32 -13.36 -11.96
N ILE A 327 6.63 -12.13 -12.37
CA ILE A 327 6.38 -10.92 -11.58
C ILE A 327 4.87 -10.73 -11.36
N SER A 328 4.07 -10.87 -12.41
CA SER A 328 2.61 -10.75 -12.32
C SER A 328 2.02 -11.81 -11.37
N ARG A 329 2.48 -13.06 -11.46
CA ARG A 329 2.01 -14.14 -10.57
C ARG A 329 2.40 -13.87 -9.11
N ALA A 330 3.64 -13.44 -8.86
CA ALA A 330 4.09 -13.06 -7.52
C ALA A 330 3.28 -11.87 -6.97
N ALA A 331 2.98 -10.88 -7.80
CA ALA A 331 2.12 -9.75 -7.43
C ALA A 331 0.70 -10.20 -7.05
N VAL A 332 0.06 -11.05 -7.86
CA VAL A 332 -1.29 -11.56 -7.58
C VAL A 332 -1.33 -12.29 -6.23
N ILE A 333 -0.33 -13.15 -5.96
CA ILE A 333 -0.24 -13.84 -4.66
C ILE A 333 0.00 -12.81 -3.55
N GLY A 334 0.92 -11.86 -3.75
CA GLY A 334 1.25 -10.84 -2.77
C GLY A 334 0.05 -9.96 -2.39
N TYR A 335 -0.71 -9.51 -3.38
CA TYR A 335 -1.90 -8.67 -3.15
C TYR A 335 -2.99 -9.36 -2.33
N THR A 336 -3.01 -10.71 -2.24
CA THR A 336 -3.94 -11.39 -1.32
C THR A 336 -3.68 -11.03 0.14
N GLY A 337 -2.49 -10.52 0.48
CA GLY A 337 -2.21 -9.99 1.83
C GLY A 337 -3.12 -8.83 2.23
N PHE A 338 -3.49 -7.97 1.30
CA PHE A 338 -4.44 -6.88 1.56
C PHE A 338 -5.88 -7.36 1.81
N PHE A 339 -6.23 -8.58 1.35
CA PHE A 339 -7.53 -9.20 1.61
C PHE A 339 -7.55 -9.96 2.91
N ILE A 340 -6.49 -10.72 3.18
CA ILE A 340 -6.40 -11.58 4.35
C ILE A 340 -6.11 -10.75 5.60
N GLY A 341 -5.32 -9.69 5.47
CA GLY A 341 -4.84 -8.87 6.57
C GLY A 341 -5.95 -8.32 7.47
N PRO A 342 -6.88 -7.50 6.96
CA PRO A 342 -7.89 -6.87 7.82
C PRO A 342 -8.79 -7.85 8.56
N PRO A 343 -9.39 -8.89 7.93
CA PRO A 343 -10.21 -9.85 8.66
C PRO A 343 -9.43 -10.69 9.66
N LEU A 344 -8.21 -11.10 9.30
CA LEU A 344 -7.36 -11.89 10.19
C LEU A 344 -7.02 -11.09 11.46
N LEU A 345 -6.61 -9.83 11.28
CA LEU A 345 -6.30 -8.98 12.43
C LEU A 345 -7.54 -8.62 13.22
N GLY A 346 -8.68 -8.39 12.55
CA GLY A 346 -9.94 -8.16 13.21
C GLY A 346 -10.33 -9.33 14.11
N ALA A 347 -10.24 -10.55 13.60
CA ALA A 347 -10.53 -11.77 14.37
C ALA A 347 -9.55 -11.95 15.55
N ILE A 348 -8.25 -11.74 15.33
CA ILE A 348 -7.26 -11.85 16.42
C ILE A 348 -7.48 -10.73 17.45
N SER A 349 -7.77 -9.52 17.01
CA SER A 349 -8.03 -8.39 17.89
C SER A 349 -9.27 -8.60 18.75
N GLU A 350 -10.34 -9.17 18.18
CA GLU A 350 -11.57 -9.49 18.89
C GLU A 350 -11.35 -10.55 19.98
N LEU A 351 -10.54 -11.57 19.69
CA LEU A 351 -10.30 -12.70 20.60
C LEU A 351 -9.23 -12.39 21.66
N ALA A 352 -8.19 -11.65 21.31
CA ALA A 352 -6.98 -11.53 22.12
C ALA A 352 -6.43 -10.09 22.22
N GLY A 353 -7.10 -9.12 21.60
CA GLY A 353 -6.73 -7.71 21.61
C GLY A 353 -5.66 -7.32 20.58
N LEU A 354 -5.53 -6.01 20.35
CA LEU A 354 -4.64 -5.44 19.34
C LEU A 354 -3.15 -5.74 19.55
N ARG A 355 -2.71 -5.90 20.81
CA ARG A 355 -1.34 -6.34 21.09
C ARG A 355 -1.03 -7.67 20.41
N MET A 356 -1.91 -8.66 20.60
CA MET A 356 -1.73 -9.99 20.01
C MET A 356 -1.89 -9.98 18.50
N ALA A 357 -2.72 -9.10 17.93
CA ALA A 357 -2.81 -8.90 16.49
C ALA A 357 -1.46 -8.45 15.90
N PHE A 358 -0.78 -7.47 16.51
CA PHE A 358 0.56 -7.05 16.07
C PHE A 358 1.67 -8.07 16.37
N VAL A 359 1.56 -8.87 17.44
CA VAL A 359 2.46 -10.03 17.66
C VAL A 359 2.31 -11.03 16.52
N ALA A 360 1.09 -11.34 16.10
CA ALA A 360 0.84 -12.23 14.98
C ALA A 360 1.45 -11.70 13.67
N VAL A 361 1.33 -10.38 13.41
CA VAL A 361 2.01 -9.73 12.27
C VAL A 361 3.53 -9.94 12.35
N ALA A 362 4.14 -9.69 13.52
CA ALA A 362 5.58 -9.87 13.71
C ALA A 362 6.02 -11.30 13.41
N LEU A 363 5.29 -12.29 13.93
CA LEU A 363 5.57 -13.72 13.70
C LEU A 363 5.40 -14.10 12.23
N CYS A 364 4.33 -13.63 11.57
CA CYS A 364 4.11 -13.88 10.15
C CYS A 364 5.26 -13.35 9.30
N VAL A 365 5.67 -12.08 9.47
CA VAL A 365 6.75 -11.49 8.68
C VAL A 365 8.11 -12.12 8.99
N ALA A 366 8.33 -12.55 10.23
CA ALA A 366 9.54 -13.27 10.61
C ALA A 366 9.72 -14.62 9.87
N LEU A 367 8.67 -15.16 9.24
CA LEU A 367 8.76 -16.35 8.37
C LEU A 367 9.35 -16.04 6.98
N ALA A 368 9.36 -14.78 6.53
CA ALA A 368 9.82 -14.43 5.19
C ALA A 368 11.26 -14.91 4.85
N PRO A 369 12.25 -14.86 5.75
CA PRO A 369 13.57 -15.45 5.50
C PRO A 369 13.54 -16.96 5.23
N LEU A 370 12.63 -17.72 5.85
CA LEU A 370 12.47 -19.15 5.61
C LEU A 370 11.92 -19.42 4.20
N LEU A 371 11.02 -18.57 3.71
CA LEU A 371 10.48 -18.67 2.35
C LEU A 371 11.52 -18.32 1.26
N LEU A 372 12.65 -17.71 1.61
CA LEU A 372 13.77 -17.51 0.70
C LEU A 372 14.62 -18.79 0.50
N LEU A 373 14.57 -19.74 1.41
CA LEU A 373 15.39 -20.97 1.32
C LEU A 373 15.11 -21.78 0.04
N PRO A 374 13.84 -22.09 -0.32
CA PRO A 374 13.55 -22.82 -1.55
C PRO A 374 13.93 -22.03 -2.82
N ILE A 375 13.89 -20.69 -2.78
CA ILE A 375 14.31 -19.84 -3.90
C ILE A 375 15.83 -19.98 -4.10
N ARG A 376 16.62 -19.91 -3.01
CA ARG A 376 18.09 -20.06 -3.04
C ARG A 376 18.51 -21.45 -3.48
N ALA A 377 17.81 -22.49 -3.01
CA ALA A 377 18.09 -23.89 -3.40
C ALA A 377 17.86 -24.10 -4.90
N ALA A 378 16.76 -23.56 -5.45
CA ALA A 378 16.46 -23.64 -6.88
C ALA A 378 17.51 -22.89 -7.74
N ALA A 379 17.97 -21.72 -7.29
CA ALA A 379 19.00 -20.94 -7.99
C ALA A 379 20.33 -21.72 -8.10
N LYS A 380 20.79 -22.34 -7.00
CA LYS A 380 22.01 -23.17 -7.00
C LYS A 380 21.91 -24.39 -7.90
N ALA A 381 20.72 -25.03 -8.00
CA ALA A 381 20.52 -26.19 -8.86
C ALA A 381 20.52 -25.84 -10.36
N THR A 382 20.37 -24.58 -10.73
CA THR A 382 20.42 -24.11 -12.12
C THR A 382 21.85 -23.71 -12.54
N GLU A 383 22.73 -23.43 -11.57
CA GLU A 383 24.14 -23.07 -11.79
C GLU A 383 25.07 -24.33 -11.79
N ALA A 384 24.60 -25.47 -11.27
CA ALA A 384 25.30 -26.76 -11.27
C ALA A 384 24.91 -27.59 -12.50
#